data_bcf37200eaa9135fadd45d69c07230ff
#
_entry.id   bcf37200eaa9135fadd45d69c07230ff
#
_cell.length_a   1.000
_cell.length_b   1.000
_cell.length_c   1.000
_cell.angle_alpha   90.00
_cell.angle_beta   90.00
_cell.angle_gamma   90.00
#
_symmetry.space_group_name_H-M   'P 1'
#
loop_
_entity.id
_entity.type
_entity.pdbx_description
1 polymer ?
#
loop_
_entity_poly.entity_id
_entity_poly.type
_entity_poly.pdbx_seq_one_letter_code
_entity_poly.pdbx_strand_id
1 'polypeptide(L)'
;ISCSLVGSEMCIRDSSFTYGDNNFMLYFYIALCVILLLFIIMTFYLIIIRQMTVQKFYIPVALFLGLIFQCLVTVHGVPDEPTHFDAAYSLSNKMLFVKNTETPGNTIYKRRCDAQLSDMLSNGLETNSYYQLLFHSFEFASDTDLIEISYVSTSGLVPAVVYVPAAIGLSIGRLLHLSPMLTFQLARICSLVVFILLVYFAICIAPFGKNLLGALGLLPITLQQAASASYDSVINGFIFLFTALCFYRLHNPKRKKSYLIALGFLALFIAIVKGGVYLPLLLLLLMCFSHVPHPHMHKKMRWIVPLCICVGAVLLIAVTLIKFMPMFSAMFATDISADPENTIYPISYVFQHPLQTIYILWNTIIQCSDTILRGLLGGKLSWLDININWSLLIVFLIILLLLVNVKGDTPVFTRKSRTFIAFSCLGSLLLIMFSMMVGYTTMDCDHIQGIQGRYFLPLAPALFSLFSTSMVSVDHNRSCKIWETMMVIESLVVVQAITMII
;
A
#
# COMPACT_ATOMS: atom_id res chain seq x y z
N ILE A 1 9.13 4.07 37.35
CA ILE A 1 9.97 4.78 36.33
C ILE A 1 9.16 5.03 35.04
N SER A 2 8.16 4.19 34.69
CA SER A 2 7.34 4.38 33.47
C SER A 2 6.32 5.52 33.55
N CYS A 3 5.86 5.92 34.75
CA CYS A 3 4.89 7.01 34.90
C CYS A 3 5.50 8.41 34.76
N SER A 4 6.82 8.58 34.96
CA SER A 4 7.47 9.89 34.82
C SER A 4 7.74 10.28 33.35
N LEU A 5 7.91 9.29 32.47
CA LEU A 5 8.11 9.52 31.03
C LEU A 5 6.81 9.99 30.32
N VAL A 6 5.65 9.39 30.68
CA VAL A 6 4.36 9.81 30.12
C VAL A 6 4.00 11.25 30.53
N GLY A 7 4.35 11.65 31.75
CA GLY A 7 4.16 13.03 32.22
C GLY A 7 5.06 14.05 31.52
N SER A 8 6.29 13.68 31.17
CA SER A 8 7.23 14.57 30.47
C SER A 8 6.87 14.75 28.98
N GLU A 9 6.37 13.70 28.32
CA GLU A 9 5.90 13.80 26.93
C GLU A 9 4.63 14.67 26.80
N MET A 10 3.69 14.59 27.76
CA MET A 10 2.53 15.50 27.80
C MET A 10 2.94 16.95 28.03
N CYS A 11 3.89 17.22 28.91
CA CYS A 11 4.41 18.59 29.14
C CYS A 11 5.15 19.15 27.91
N ILE A 12 5.89 18.32 27.16
CA ILE A 12 6.57 18.73 25.93
C ILE A 12 5.53 19.03 24.83
N ARG A 13 4.44 18.27 24.73
CA ARG A 13 3.34 18.54 23.81
C ARG A 13 2.61 19.85 24.13
N ASP A 14 2.28 20.09 25.39
CA ASP A 14 1.66 21.36 25.80
C ASP A 14 2.58 22.56 25.52
N SER A 15 3.90 22.38 25.63
CA SER A 15 4.87 23.45 25.33
C SER A 15 4.94 23.78 23.84
N SER A 16 4.76 22.82 22.92
CA SER A 16 4.75 23.08 21.49
C SER A 16 3.54 23.91 21.03
N PHE A 17 2.42 23.83 21.76
CA PHE A 17 1.24 24.67 21.54
C PHE A 17 1.34 26.06 22.17
N THR A 18 2.10 26.22 23.26
CA THR A 18 2.04 27.40 24.13
C THR A 18 3.36 28.23 24.24
N TYR A 19 4.51 27.72 23.79
CA TYR A 19 5.82 28.32 24.07
C TYR A 19 6.68 28.70 22.87
N GLY A 20 6.15 28.70 21.66
CA GLY A 20 6.83 29.32 20.51
C GLY A 20 6.23 30.70 20.23
N ASP A 21 7.04 31.69 19.90
CA ASP A 21 6.59 33.00 19.40
C ASP A 21 5.70 32.91 18.14
N ASN A 22 5.40 31.70 17.69
CA ASN A 22 4.63 31.37 16.49
C ASN A 22 3.47 30.41 16.83
N ASN A 23 2.25 30.92 16.91
CA ASN A 23 1.02 30.14 17.01
C ASN A 23 0.69 29.34 15.71
N PHE A 24 1.70 29.06 14.87
CA PHE A 24 1.54 28.45 13.55
C PHE A 24 0.84 27.08 13.63
N MET A 25 1.30 26.20 14.53
CA MET A 25 0.70 24.86 14.66
C MET A 25 -0.74 24.91 15.17
N LEU A 26 -1.07 25.85 16.06
CA LEU A 26 -2.44 26.07 16.52
C LEU A 26 -3.36 26.51 15.36
N TYR A 27 -2.91 27.49 14.57
CA TYR A 27 -3.68 27.94 13.40
C TYR A 27 -3.80 26.85 12.34
N PHE A 28 -2.74 26.08 12.11
CA PHE A 28 -2.76 24.92 11.23
C PHE A 28 -3.80 23.89 11.68
N TYR A 29 -3.81 23.53 12.96
CA TYR A 29 -4.76 22.60 13.54
C TYR A 29 -6.21 23.09 13.41
N ILE A 30 -6.45 24.36 13.73
CA ILE A 30 -7.79 24.97 13.60
C ILE A 30 -8.23 24.94 12.12
N ALA A 31 -7.36 25.34 11.19
CA ALA A 31 -7.66 25.34 9.78
C ALA A 31 -7.98 23.92 9.28
N LEU A 32 -7.22 22.89 9.70
CA LEU A 32 -7.49 21.50 9.38
C LEU A 32 -8.84 21.05 9.90
N CYS A 33 -9.20 21.37 11.14
CA CYS A 33 -10.51 21.04 11.72
C CYS A 33 -11.66 21.69 10.92
N VAL A 34 -11.50 22.93 10.50
CA VAL A 34 -12.48 23.64 9.64
C VAL A 34 -12.60 22.96 8.28
N ILE A 35 -11.48 22.62 7.66
CA ILE A 35 -11.43 21.91 6.35
C ILE A 35 -12.13 20.55 6.46
N LEU A 36 -11.87 19.78 7.53
CA LEU A 36 -12.51 18.49 7.77
C LEU A 36 -14.02 18.63 8.01
N LEU A 37 -14.46 19.68 8.72
CA LEU A 37 -15.88 19.97 8.90
C LEU A 37 -16.57 20.29 7.56
N LEU A 38 -15.95 21.10 6.73
CA LEU A 38 -16.43 21.39 5.37
C LEU A 38 -16.48 20.14 4.51
N PHE A 39 -15.49 19.26 4.64
CA PHE A 39 -15.48 17.95 3.98
C PHE A 39 -16.66 17.07 4.42
N ILE A 40 -16.94 16.96 5.71
CA ILE A 40 -18.09 16.20 6.22
C ILE A 40 -19.40 16.80 5.68
N ILE A 41 -19.56 18.13 5.64
CA ILE A 41 -20.74 18.78 5.07
C ILE A 41 -20.87 18.48 3.57
N MET A 42 -19.76 18.51 2.85
CA MET A 42 -19.73 18.18 1.41
C MET A 42 -20.12 16.72 1.17
N THR A 43 -19.54 15.77 1.91
CA THR A 43 -19.86 14.34 1.77
C THR A 43 -21.28 14.03 2.17
N PHE A 44 -21.81 14.67 3.24
CA PHE A 44 -23.21 14.59 3.61
C PHE A 44 -24.13 15.03 2.45
N TYR A 45 -23.83 16.15 1.81
CA TYR A 45 -24.59 16.61 0.65
C TYR A 45 -24.53 15.61 -0.52
N LEU A 46 -23.32 15.13 -0.88
CA LEU A 46 -23.14 14.22 -2.01
C LEU A 46 -23.76 12.83 -1.75
N ILE A 47 -23.56 12.28 -0.57
CA ILE A 47 -23.90 10.88 -0.23
C ILE A 47 -25.33 10.78 0.30
N ILE A 48 -25.74 11.63 1.25
CA ILE A 48 -27.05 11.54 1.88
C ILE A 48 -28.12 12.26 1.06
N ILE A 49 -27.89 13.50 0.66
CA ILE A 49 -28.90 14.30 -0.04
C ILE A 49 -28.99 13.90 -1.52
N ARG A 50 -27.84 13.82 -2.21
CA ARG A 50 -27.79 13.46 -3.64
C ARG A 50 -27.81 11.95 -3.88
N GLN A 51 -27.63 11.13 -2.84
CA GLN A 51 -27.61 9.66 -2.90
C GLN A 51 -26.66 9.15 -4.02
N MET A 52 -25.48 9.74 -4.13
CA MET A 52 -24.52 9.37 -5.14
C MET A 52 -23.99 7.96 -4.88
N THR A 53 -23.81 7.19 -5.96
CA THR A 53 -23.13 5.89 -5.89
C THR A 53 -21.62 6.06 -5.74
N VAL A 54 -20.94 5.04 -5.20
CA VAL A 54 -19.49 5.05 -4.95
C VAL A 54 -18.69 5.43 -6.19
N GLN A 55 -19.09 5.04 -7.40
CA GLN A 55 -18.43 5.41 -8.65
C GLN A 55 -18.40 6.93 -8.87
N LYS A 56 -19.37 7.67 -8.36
CA LYS A 56 -19.48 9.13 -8.59
C LYS A 56 -18.73 9.95 -7.56
N PHE A 57 -18.69 9.52 -6.31
CA PHE A 57 -18.04 10.29 -5.25
C PHE A 57 -16.62 9.83 -4.92
N TYR A 58 -16.20 8.63 -5.35
CA TYR A 58 -14.90 8.04 -4.97
C TYR A 58 -13.72 8.96 -5.31
N ILE A 59 -13.61 9.43 -6.56
CA ILE A 59 -12.47 10.24 -6.99
C ILE A 59 -12.32 11.53 -6.16
N PRO A 60 -13.33 12.40 -6.03
CA PRO A 60 -13.18 13.63 -5.26
C PRO A 60 -12.90 13.37 -3.78
N VAL A 61 -13.51 12.34 -3.19
CA VAL A 61 -13.30 11.98 -1.78
C VAL A 61 -11.88 11.41 -1.59
N ALA A 62 -11.45 10.48 -2.45
CA ALA A 62 -10.11 9.89 -2.38
C ALA A 62 -9.00 10.92 -2.60
N LEU A 63 -9.21 11.86 -3.54
CA LEU A 63 -8.26 12.94 -3.78
C LEU A 63 -8.17 13.88 -2.57
N PHE A 64 -9.30 14.27 -2.01
CA PHE A 64 -9.33 15.15 -0.84
C PHE A 64 -8.62 14.50 0.35
N LEU A 65 -9.06 13.30 0.76
CA LEU A 65 -8.44 12.58 1.87
C LEU A 65 -6.98 12.24 1.61
N GLY A 66 -6.63 11.82 0.38
CA GLY A 66 -5.26 11.53 -0.01
C GLY A 66 -4.33 12.74 0.13
N LEU A 67 -4.79 13.94 -0.26
CA LEU A 67 -4.05 15.18 -0.06
C LEU A 67 -3.91 15.56 1.43
N ILE A 68 -4.95 15.30 2.25
CA ILE A 68 -4.85 15.47 3.70
C ILE A 68 -3.79 14.51 4.28
N PHE A 69 -3.82 13.23 3.92
CA PHE A 69 -2.80 12.27 4.36
C PHE A 69 -1.39 12.63 3.86
N GLN A 70 -1.27 13.22 2.66
CA GLN A 70 0.00 13.70 2.14
C GLN A 70 0.57 14.89 2.96
N CYS A 71 -0.30 15.78 3.46
CA CYS A 71 0.11 16.85 4.36
C CYS A 71 0.39 16.33 5.78
N LEU A 72 -0.38 15.34 6.25
CA LEU A 72 -0.29 14.78 7.58
C LEU A 72 1.00 13.97 7.79
N VAL A 73 1.33 13.10 6.83
CA VAL A 73 2.53 12.25 6.89
C VAL A 73 3.68 12.96 6.18
N THR A 74 4.73 13.25 6.92
CA THR A 74 5.91 13.94 6.40
C THR A 74 6.53 13.20 5.20
N VAL A 75 7.21 13.92 4.33
CA VAL A 75 8.06 13.29 3.30
C VAL A 75 9.12 12.45 4.01
N HIS A 76 9.40 11.25 3.52
CA HIS A 76 10.18 10.21 4.19
C HIS A 76 9.53 9.61 5.45
N GLY A 77 8.30 9.99 5.78
CA GLY A 77 7.58 9.50 6.94
C GLY A 77 6.85 8.16 6.74
N VAL A 78 6.84 7.60 5.53
CA VAL A 78 6.32 6.24 5.28
C VAL A 78 7.50 5.26 5.32
N PRO A 79 7.35 4.05 5.90
CA PRO A 79 8.43 3.08 5.95
C PRO A 79 9.04 2.81 4.58
N ASP A 80 10.37 2.83 4.50
CA ASP A 80 11.20 2.64 3.31
C ASP A 80 11.06 3.74 2.23
N GLU A 81 10.28 4.81 2.47
CA GLU A 81 10.05 5.87 1.49
C GLU A 81 11.33 6.56 1.00
N PRO A 82 12.38 6.82 1.84
CA PRO A 82 13.65 7.36 1.35
C PRO A 82 14.26 6.54 0.22
N THR A 83 14.33 5.23 0.41
CA THR A 83 14.87 4.28 -0.59
C THR A 83 14.00 4.25 -1.85
N HIS A 84 12.68 4.40 -1.71
CA HIS A 84 11.76 4.47 -2.84
C HIS A 84 11.89 5.79 -3.63
N PHE A 85 12.14 6.90 -2.94
CA PHE A 85 12.48 8.17 -3.60
C PHE A 85 13.73 8.03 -4.44
N ASP A 86 14.77 7.39 -3.92
CA ASP A 86 16.02 7.19 -4.64
C ASP A 86 15.84 6.32 -5.89
N ALA A 87 15.05 5.25 -5.78
CA ALA A 87 14.70 4.42 -6.93
C ALA A 87 13.89 5.20 -7.99
N ALA A 88 12.92 6.00 -7.57
CA ALA A 88 12.15 6.88 -8.46
C ALA A 88 13.03 7.97 -9.08
N TYR A 89 13.99 8.51 -8.31
CA TYR A 89 14.94 9.52 -8.79
C TYR A 89 15.88 8.95 -9.84
N SER A 90 16.39 7.72 -9.63
CA SER A 90 17.17 7.00 -10.66
C SER A 90 16.38 6.81 -11.95
N LEU A 91 15.10 6.48 -11.86
CA LEU A 91 14.22 6.38 -13.02
C LEU A 91 13.96 7.75 -13.68
N SER A 92 13.77 8.82 -12.88
CA SER A 92 13.67 10.20 -13.37
C SER A 92 14.94 10.63 -14.12
N ASN A 93 16.12 10.24 -13.64
CA ASN A 93 17.38 10.49 -14.37
C ASN A 93 17.36 9.85 -15.76
N LYS A 94 16.90 8.61 -15.89
CA LYS A 94 16.74 7.94 -17.20
C LYS A 94 15.72 8.68 -18.09
N MET A 95 14.61 9.14 -17.54
CA MET A 95 13.60 9.91 -18.27
C MET A 95 14.12 11.26 -18.78
N LEU A 96 14.99 11.91 -18.00
CA LEU A 96 15.60 13.21 -18.32
C LEU A 96 16.96 13.09 -19.03
N PHE A 97 17.34 11.88 -19.43
CA PHE A 97 18.63 11.59 -20.08
C PHE A 97 19.86 12.06 -19.27
N VAL A 98 19.71 12.15 -17.94
CA VAL A 98 20.83 12.39 -17.03
C VAL A 98 21.65 11.09 -16.93
N LYS A 99 22.95 11.20 -17.13
CA LYS A 99 23.85 10.05 -17.05
C LYS A 99 23.88 9.51 -15.63
N ASN A 100 23.33 8.31 -15.41
CA ASN A 100 23.57 7.55 -14.20
C ASN A 100 24.93 6.88 -14.33
N THR A 101 25.78 6.99 -13.34
CA THR A 101 26.99 6.17 -13.27
C THR A 101 26.55 4.74 -13.00
N GLU A 102 26.66 3.87 -14.01
CA GLU A 102 26.53 2.41 -13.84
C GLU A 102 27.82 1.83 -13.21
N THR A 103 28.33 2.47 -12.18
CA THR A 103 29.46 1.94 -11.41
C THR A 103 28.95 0.91 -10.40
N PRO A 104 29.76 -0.12 -10.05
CA PRO A 104 29.38 -1.19 -9.11
C PRO A 104 29.04 -0.74 -7.68
N GLY A 105 28.89 0.55 -7.44
CA GLY A 105 28.72 1.17 -6.12
C GLY A 105 27.35 1.80 -5.85
N ASN A 106 26.28 1.47 -6.59
CA ASN A 106 24.94 2.01 -6.32
C ASN A 106 24.94 3.53 -6.09
N THR A 107 25.42 4.33 -7.05
CA THR A 107 25.39 5.79 -6.99
C THR A 107 24.37 6.38 -7.94
N ILE A 108 23.73 7.48 -7.55
CA ILE A 108 22.81 8.27 -8.38
C ILE A 108 23.21 9.74 -8.36
N TYR A 109 22.90 10.46 -9.44
CA TYR A 109 23.00 11.90 -9.47
C TYR A 109 21.71 12.54 -8.97
N LYS A 110 21.79 13.42 -7.96
CA LYS A 110 20.67 14.25 -7.47
C LYS A 110 21.04 15.73 -7.57
N ARG A 111 20.03 16.61 -7.68
CA ARG A 111 20.26 18.04 -7.44
C ARG A 111 20.72 18.21 -5.99
N ARG A 112 21.70 19.11 -5.76
CA ARG A 112 22.26 19.33 -4.42
C ARG A 112 21.18 19.72 -3.41
N CYS A 113 20.24 20.59 -3.79
CA CYS A 113 19.12 20.98 -2.95
C CYS A 113 18.20 19.79 -2.58
N ASP A 114 17.97 18.83 -3.49
CA ASP A 114 17.15 17.63 -3.21
C ASP A 114 17.87 16.69 -2.23
N ALA A 115 19.20 16.59 -2.36
CA ALA A 115 20.04 15.81 -1.46
C ALA A 115 20.05 16.39 -0.05
N GLN A 116 20.24 17.70 0.05
CA GLN A 116 20.23 18.41 1.34
C GLN A 116 18.90 18.25 2.06
N LEU A 117 17.75 18.36 1.35
CA LEU A 117 16.45 18.12 1.95
C LEU A 117 16.32 16.64 2.43
N SER A 118 16.77 15.68 1.64
CA SER A 118 16.75 14.26 2.04
C SER A 118 17.57 14.03 3.32
N ASP A 119 18.73 14.64 3.45
CA ASP A 119 19.58 14.54 4.64
C ASP A 119 18.92 15.20 5.86
N MET A 120 18.33 16.41 5.69
CA MET A 120 17.60 17.09 6.76
C MET A 120 16.44 16.23 7.29
N LEU A 121 15.66 15.63 6.40
CA LEU A 121 14.52 14.77 6.77
C LEU A 121 14.98 13.47 7.44
N SER A 122 16.09 12.89 7.01
CA SER A 122 16.65 11.65 7.58
C SER A 122 17.28 11.87 8.95
N ASN A 123 17.82 13.06 9.23
CA ASN A 123 18.40 13.43 10.51
C ASN A 123 17.37 13.87 11.56
N GLY A 124 16.08 13.87 11.21
CA GLY A 124 14.98 14.26 12.07
C GLY A 124 14.75 15.77 12.06
N LEU A 125 13.78 16.22 11.30
CA LEU A 125 13.33 17.62 11.32
C LEU A 125 12.20 17.78 12.32
N GLU A 126 12.24 18.79 13.17
CA GLU A 126 11.14 19.11 14.07
C GLU A 126 9.84 19.35 13.29
N THR A 127 8.72 18.91 13.84
CA THR A 127 7.40 18.98 13.18
C THR A 127 7.04 20.40 12.74
N ASN A 128 7.24 21.38 13.61
CA ASN A 128 6.97 22.79 13.29
C ASN A 128 7.82 23.26 12.09
N SER A 129 9.12 22.96 12.11
CA SER A 129 10.04 23.31 11.02
C SER A 129 9.67 22.62 9.70
N TYR A 130 9.21 21.35 9.76
CA TYR A 130 8.73 20.65 8.59
C TYR A 130 7.51 21.35 7.95
N TYR A 131 6.50 21.69 8.74
CA TYR A 131 5.29 22.33 8.19
C TYR A 131 5.57 23.76 7.71
N GLN A 132 6.45 24.50 8.39
CA GLN A 132 6.90 25.79 7.88
C GLN A 132 7.58 25.64 6.52
N LEU A 133 8.49 24.66 6.38
CA LEU A 133 9.15 24.37 5.11
C LEU A 133 8.14 23.95 4.02
N LEU A 134 7.14 23.13 4.37
CA LEU A 134 6.09 22.70 3.44
C LEU A 134 5.29 23.87 2.90
N PHE A 135 4.88 24.81 3.75
CA PHE A 135 4.04 25.95 3.35
C PHE A 135 4.83 27.09 2.70
N HIS A 136 6.15 27.17 2.91
CA HIS A 136 7.03 28.14 2.24
C HIS A 136 7.70 27.57 0.98
N SER A 137 7.30 26.37 0.54
CA SER A 137 7.97 25.64 -0.54
C SER A 137 7.65 26.13 -1.96
N PHE A 138 6.82 27.16 -2.14
CA PHE A 138 6.45 27.69 -3.45
C PHE A 138 7.54 28.57 -4.10
N GLU A 139 8.80 28.29 -3.81
CA GLU A 139 9.95 28.92 -4.37
C GLU A 139 10.62 28.06 -5.45
N PHE A 140 11.43 28.68 -6.31
CA PHE A 140 12.25 27.95 -7.26
C PHE A 140 13.50 27.38 -6.57
N ALA A 141 14.02 26.27 -7.08
CA ALA A 141 15.24 25.68 -6.55
C ALA A 141 16.45 26.60 -6.71
N SER A 142 17.19 26.84 -5.65
CA SER A 142 18.36 27.73 -5.65
C SER A 142 19.64 27.03 -6.12
N ASP A 143 19.78 25.72 -5.87
CA ASP A 143 20.97 24.93 -6.23
C ASP A 143 20.56 23.63 -6.93
N THR A 144 20.67 23.66 -8.25
CA THR A 144 20.30 22.54 -9.13
C THR A 144 21.49 21.76 -9.64
N ASP A 145 22.70 22.04 -9.18
CA ASP A 145 23.93 21.30 -9.52
C ASP A 145 23.74 19.83 -9.16
N LEU A 146 24.17 18.97 -10.06
CA LEU A 146 24.09 17.52 -9.85
C LEU A 146 25.30 17.05 -9.05
N ILE A 147 25.01 16.39 -7.92
CA ILE A 147 26.01 15.72 -7.09
C ILE A 147 25.79 14.22 -7.08
N GLU A 148 26.86 13.48 -6.96
CA GLU A 148 26.84 12.02 -6.85
C GLU A 148 26.59 11.61 -5.41
N ILE A 149 25.59 10.73 -5.21
CA ILE A 149 25.21 10.22 -3.88
C ILE A 149 25.14 8.69 -3.96
N SER A 150 25.66 8.02 -2.95
CA SER A 150 25.42 6.59 -2.77
C SER A 150 23.98 6.34 -2.34
N TYR A 151 23.34 5.32 -2.91
CA TYR A 151 22.00 4.91 -2.53
C TYR A 151 21.90 3.39 -2.40
N VAL A 152 20.98 2.95 -1.57
CA VAL A 152 20.66 1.52 -1.46
C VAL A 152 19.71 1.16 -2.60
N SER A 153 20.16 0.34 -3.55
CA SER A 153 19.29 -0.14 -4.63
C SER A 153 18.15 -0.95 -4.02
N THR A 154 16.92 -0.53 -4.28
CA THR A 154 15.77 -1.39 -4.03
C THR A 154 15.96 -2.65 -4.84
N SER A 155 16.11 -3.77 -4.17
CA SER A 155 16.45 -5.06 -4.76
C SER A 155 15.73 -5.27 -6.10
N GLY A 156 16.39 -5.83 -7.11
CA GLY A 156 15.84 -6.09 -8.44
C GLY A 156 14.61 -7.03 -8.48
N LEU A 157 14.02 -7.33 -7.32
CA LEU A 157 12.78 -8.07 -7.15
C LEU A 157 11.53 -7.21 -7.43
N VAL A 158 11.69 -5.88 -7.63
CA VAL A 158 10.57 -4.98 -7.91
C VAL A 158 10.74 -4.34 -9.29
N PRO A 159 9.79 -4.55 -10.23
CA PRO A 159 9.88 -3.96 -11.57
C PRO A 159 9.88 -2.43 -11.51
N ALA A 160 10.73 -1.76 -12.30
CA ALA A 160 10.83 -0.30 -12.34
C ALA A 160 9.51 0.41 -12.66
N VAL A 161 8.56 -0.27 -13.30
CA VAL A 161 7.24 0.29 -13.65
C VAL A 161 6.46 0.81 -12.44
N VAL A 162 6.69 0.26 -11.25
CA VAL A 162 5.99 0.71 -10.02
C VAL A 162 6.44 2.10 -9.56
N TYR A 163 7.64 2.53 -9.96
CA TYR A 163 8.17 3.87 -9.64
C TYR A 163 7.84 4.92 -10.70
N VAL A 164 7.24 4.53 -11.84
CA VAL A 164 6.93 5.47 -12.95
C VAL A 164 6.10 6.67 -12.48
N PRO A 165 5.04 6.53 -11.68
CA PRO A 165 4.27 7.69 -11.24
C PRO A 165 5.12 8.69 -10.43
N ALA A 166 5.87 8.22 -9.44
CA ALA A 166 6.74 9.08 -8.64
C ALA A 166 7.86 9.70 -9.49
N ALA A 167 8.47 8.93 -10.40
CA ALA A 167 9.49 9.43 -11.33
C ALA A 167 8.97 10.53 -12.28
N ILE A 168 7.72 10.42 -12.72
CA ILE A 168 7.07 11.49 -13.51
C ILE A 168 6.96 12.77 -12.68
N GLY A 169 6.47 12.69 -11.44
CA GLY A 169 6.36 13.83 -10.54
C GLY A 169 7.71 14.49 -10.27
N LEU A 170 8.75 13.68 -9.97
CA LEU A 170 10.14 14.16 -9.84
C LEU A 170 10.64 14.83 -11.12
N SER A 171 10.37 14.23 -12.28
CA SER A 171 10.82 14.80 -13.57
C SER A 171 10.17 16.14 -13.86
N ILE A 172 8.86 16.28 -13.60
CA ILE A 172 8.14 17.55 -13.74
C ILE A 172 8.73 18.61 -12.80
N GLY A 173 8.91 18.29 -11.51
CA GLY A 173 9.47 19.24 -10.54
C GLY A 173 10.88 19.70 -10.91
N ARG A 174 11.71 18.78 -11.41
CA ARG A 174 13.08 19.09 -11.87
C ARG A 174 13.11 19.93 -13.14
N LEU A 175 12.26 19.63 -14.12
CA LEU A 175 12.15 20.41 -15.37
C LEU A 175 11.65 21.82 -15.12
N LEU A 176 10.75 21.99 -14.16
CA LEU A 176 10.21 23.31 -13.80
C LEU A 176 11.07 24.04 -12.75
N HIS A 177 12.23 23.48 -12.38
CA HIS A 177 13.12 24.03 -11.33
C HIS A 177 12.40 24.34 -10.01
N LEU A 178 11.40 23.51 -9.63
CA LEU A 178 10.69 23.68 -8.38
C LEU A 178 11.58 23.35 -7.16
N SER A 179 11.22 23.92 -6.02
CA SER A 179 11.87 23.61 -4.75
C SER A 179 11.92 22.11 -4.47
N PRO A 180 12.87 21.61 -3.67
CA PRO A 180 12.97 20.20 -3.32
C PRO A 180 11.69 19.64 -2.70
N MET A 181 11.11 20.38 -1.73
CA MET A 181 9.88 19.97 -1.05
C MET A 181 8.73 19.81 -2.05
N LEU A 182 8.50 20.79 -2.94
CA LEU A 182 7.43 20.73 -3.92
C LEU A 182 7.68 19.63 -4.96
N THR A 183 8.93 19.38 -5.34
CA THR A 183 9.32 18.29 -6.24
C THR A 183 8.98 16.92 -5.63
N PHE A 184 9.27 16.74 -4.34
CA PHE A 184 8.94 15.49 -3.62
C PHE A 184 7.43 15.34 -3.42
N GLN A 185 6.71 16.42 -3.12
CA GLN A 185 5.26 16.39 -3.03
C GLN A 185 4.60 16.04 -4.38
N LEU A 186 5.13 16.52 -5.52
CA LEU A 186 4.64 16.14 -6.85
C LEU A 186 4.82 14.64 -7.13
N ALA A 187 5.93 14.04 -6.69
CA ALA A 187 6.13 12.60 -6.81
C ALA A 187 5.03 11.83 -6.08
N ARG A 188 4.69 12.26 -4.86
CA ARG A 188 3.62 11.67 -4.04
C ARG A 188 2.24 11.90 -4.66
N ILE A 189 1.95 13.10 -5.19
CA ILE A 189 0.69 13.42 -5.90
C ILE A 189 0.51 12.51 -7.13
N CYS A 190 1.54 12.33 -7.93
CA CYS A 190 1.47 11.45 -9.11
C CYS A 190 1.18 10.00 -8.72
N SER A 191 1.78 9.49 -7.64
CA SER A 191 1.50 8.17 -7.09
C SER A 191 0.05 8.05 -6.62
N LEU A 192 -0.44 9.04 -5.87
CA LEU A 192 -1.82 9.11 -5.38
C LEU A 192 -2.82 9.11 -6.54
N VAL A 193 -2.61 9.95 -7.56
CA VAL A 193 -3.51 10.04 -8.72
C VAL A 193 -3.59 8.71 -9.46
N VAL A 194 -2.45 8.06 -9.70
CA VAL A 194 -2.44 6.74 -10.37
C VAL A 194 -3.18 5.70 -9.54
N PHE A 195 -2.97 5.65 -8.22
CA PHE A 195 -3.69 4.75 -7.34
C PHE A 195 -5.21 5.00 -7.40
N ILE A 196 -5.65 6.25 -7.25
CA ILE A 196 -7.07 6.63 -7.30
C ILE A 196 -7.71 6.18 -8.62
N LEU A 197 -7.03 6.39 -9.75
CA LEU A 197 -7.53 5.97 -11.06
C LEU A 197 -7.62 4.45 -11.18
N LEU A 198 -6.63 3.71 -10.69
CA LEU A 198 -6.64 2.23 -10.72
C LEU A 198 -7.80 1.65 -9.90
N VAL A 199 -8.02 2.17 -8.68
CA VAL A 199 -9.14 1.75 -7.85
C VAL A 199 -10.49 2.19 -8.44
N TYR A 200 -10.56 3.39 -9.00
CA TYR A 200 -11.76 3.85 -9.70
C TYR A 200 -12.12 2.93 -10.87
N PHE A 201 -11.16 2.55 -11.68
CA PHE A 201 -11.39 1.56 -12.75
C PHE A 201 -11.80 0.20 -12.19
N ALA A 202 -11.22 -0.24 -11.07
CA ALA A 202 -11.64 -1.46 -10.39
C ALA A 202 -13.11 -1.37 -9.96
N ILE A 203 -13.55 -0.26 -9.35
CA ILE A 203 -14.94 -0.02 -8.96
C ILE A 203 -15.87 -0.02 -10.18
N CYS A 204 -15.47 0.61 -11.29
CA CYS A 204 -16.30 0.68 -12.50
C CYS A 204 -16.43 -0.69 -13.19
N ILE A 205 -15.37 -1.48 -13.22
CA ILE A 205 -15.31 -2.79 -13.90
C ILE A 205 -15.98 -3.89 -13.06
N ALA A 206 -15.86 -3.83 -11.74
CA ALA A 206 -16.43 -4.85 -10.85
C ALA A 206 -17.94 -4.99 -11.05
N PRO A 207 -18.47 -6.21 -11.23
CA PRO A 207 -19.91 -6.44 -11.36
C PRO A 207 -20.62 -6.35 -10.02
N PHE A 208 -19.87 -6.58 -8.94
CA PHE A 208 -20.29 -6.54 -7.53
C PHE A 208 -19.09 -6.16 -6.64
N GLY A 209 -19.34 -5.84 -5.37
CA GLY A 209 -18.29 -5.46 -4.40
C GLY A 209 -17.70 -4.07 -4.66
N LYS A 210 -18.43 -3.20 -5.37
CA LYS A 210 -18.01 -1.83 -5.67
C LYS A 210 -17.84 -0.99 -4.41
N ASN A 211 -18.81 -1.14 -3.48
CA ASN A 211 -18.78 -0.47 -2.19
C ASN A 211 -17.59 -0.96 -1.34
N LEU A 212 -17.30 -2.26 -1.35
CA LEU A 212 -16.13 -2.82 -0.67
C LEU A 212 -14.81 -2.27 -1.24
N LEU A 213 -14.66 -2.28 -2.58
CA LEU A 213 -13.46 -1.75 -3.26
C LEU A 213 -13.24 -0.26 -2.94
N GLY A 214 -14.32 0.52 -2.97
CA GLY A 214 -14.26 1.95 -2.61
C GLY A 214 -13.85 2.15 -1.16
N ALA A 215 -14.44 1.40 -0.22
CA ALA A 215 -14.12 1.52 1.20
C ALA A 215 -12.66 1.11 1.49
N LEU A 216 -12.19 0.01 0.92
CA LEU A 216 -10.80 -0.40 1.05
C LEU A 216 -9.82 0.61 0.43
N GLY A 217 -10.22 1.26 -0.67
CA GLY A 217 -9.43 2.32 -1.30
C GLY A 217 -9.38 3.62 -0.51
N LEU A 218 -10.29 3.81 0.44
CA LEU A 218 -10.35 5.01 1.29
C LEU A 218 -9.83 4.75 2.71
N LEU A 219 -9.44 3.53 3.09
CA LEU A 219 -8.87 3.29 4.42
C LEU A 219 -7.63 4.16 4.67
N PRO A 220 -7.39 4.61 5.92
CA PRO A 220 -6.26 5.49 6.25
C PRO A 220 -4.91 4.95 5.78
N ILE A 221 -4.64 3.66 5.98
CA ILE A 221 -3.40 3.02 5.53
C ILE A 221 -3.29 3.00 4.01
N THR A 222 -4.40 2.79 3.31
CA THR A 222 -4.43 2.76 1.84
C THR A 222 -4.12 4.14 1.27
N LEU A 223 -4.72 5.19 1.84
CA LEU A 223 -4.49 6.57 1.44
C LEU A 223 -3.07 7.03 1.78
N GLN A 224 -2.53 6.66 2.93
CA GLN A 224 -1.14 6.94 3.29
C GLN A 224 -0.17 6.29 2.29
N GLN A 225 -0.36 5.00 1.97
CA GLN A 225 0.48 4.31 0.99
C GLN A 225 0.35 4.91 -0.41
N ALA A 226 -0.87 5.31 -0.80
CA ALA A 226 -1.13 5.95 -2.09
C ALA A 226 -0.48 7.34 -2.18
N ALA A 227 -0.51 8.11 -1.09
CA ALA A 227 0.07 9.45 -0.96
C ALA A 227 1.56 9.42 -0.59
N SER A 228 2.30 8.40 -1.02
CA SER A 228 3.74 8.26 -0.81
C SER A 228 4.46 7.92 -2.10
N ALA A 229 5.78 8.07 -2.12
CA ALA A 229 6.61 7.64 -3.25
C ALA A 229 6.84 6.11 -3.27
N SER A 230 6.25 5.37 -2.31
CA SER A 230 6.36 3.92 -2.23
C SER A 230 5.75 3.22 -3.44
N TYR A 231 6.36 2.13 -3.85
CA TYR A 231 5.82 1.23 -4.87
C TYR A 231 4.47 0.61 -4.48
N ASP A 232 4.13 0.62 -3.19
CA ASP A 232 2.90 -0.01 -2.69
C ASP A 232 1.63 0.62 -3.27
N SER A 233 1.65 1.91 -3.62
CA SER A 233 0.55 2.60 -4.30
C SER A 233 0.16 1.89 -5.59
N VAL A 234 1.12 1.60 -6.46
CA VAL A 234 0.89 0.95 -7.76
C VAL A 234 0.55 -0.54 -7.58
N ILE A 235 1.22 -1.22 -6.66
CA ILE A 235 0.98 -2.65 -6.38
C ILE A 235 -0.46 -2.85 -5.88
N ASN A 236 -0.89 -2.08 -4.89
CA ASN A 236 -2.25 -2.14 -4.35
C ASN A 236 -3.29 -1.86 -5.44
N GLY A 237 -3.10 -0.79 -6.22
CA GLY A 237 -4.00 -0.42 -7.31
C GLY A 237 -4.12 -1.51 -8.37
N PHE A 238 -3.02 -2.11 -8.80
CA PHE A 238 -3.02 -3.19 -9.79
C PHE A 238 -3.67 -4.48 -9.27
N ILE A 239 -3.43 -4.85 -8.02
CA ILE A 239 -4.05 -6.05 -7.44
C ILE A 239 -5.55 -5.83 -7.19
N PHE A 240 -5.99 -4.64 -6.80
CA PHE A 240 -7.41 -4.29 -6.72
C PHE A 240 -8.08 -4.41 -8.09
N LEU A 241 -7.46 -3.86 -9.13
CA LEU A 241 -7.94 -3.95 -10.52
C LEU A 241 -7.96 -5.39 -11.03
N PHE A 242 -6.92 -6.19 -10.72
CA PHE A 242 -6.86 -7.61 -11.04
C PHE A 242 -8.02 -8.38 -10.42
N THR A 243 -8.28 -8.17 -9.12
CA THR A 243 -9.38 -8.81 -8.41
C THR A 243 -10.74 -8.44 -9.02
N ALA A 244 -10.95 -7.16 -9.34
CA ALA A 244 -12.15 -6.68 -10.01
C ALA A 244 -12.34 -7.31 -11.40
N LEU A 245 -11.27 -7.44 -12.19
CA LEU A 245 -11.30 -8.12 -13.49
C LEU A 245 -11.60 -9.62 -13.36
N CYS A 246 -11.07 -10.30 -12.33
CA CYS A 246 -11.43 -11.67 -12.02
C CYS A 246 -12.92 -11.80 -11.68
N PHE A 247 -13.46 -10.91 -10.86
CA PHE A 247 -14.89 -10.88 -10.54
C PHE A 247 -15.75 -10.57 -11.77
N TYR A 248 -15.32 -9.60 -12.61
CA TYR A 248 -15.99 -9.31 -13.88
C TYR A 248 -16.04 -10.54 -14.79
N ARG A 249 -14.92 -11.26 -14.91
CA ARG A 249 -14.82 -12.44 -15.74
C ARG A 249 -15.70 -13.60 -15.24
N LEU A 250 -15.78 -13.75 -13.91
CA LEU A 250 -16.64 -14.75 -13.28
C LEU A 250 -18.12 -14.53 -13.60
N HIS A 251 -18.57 -13.27 -13.63
CA HIS A 251 -19.97 -12.89 -13.82
C HIS A 251 -20.35 -12.75 -15.30
N ASN A 252 -19.43 -12.31 -16.16
CA ASN A 252 -19.67 -12.04 -17.58
C ASN A 252 -18.90 -13.01 -18.49
N PRO A 253 -19.56 -14.06 -19.01
CA PRO A 253 -18.92 -15.05 -19.87
C PRO A 253 -18.54 -14.52 -21.26
N LYS A 254 -19.25 -13.50 -21.78
CA LYS A 254 -18.97 -12.89 -23.08
C LYS A 254 -17.70 -12.03 -23.01
N ARG A 255 -16.71 -12.30 -23.86
CA ARG A 255 -15.35 -11.76 -23.74
C ARG A 255 -15.13 -10.52 -24.58
N LYS A 256 -14.69 -9.44 -23.98
CA LYS A 256 -13.93 -8.42 -24.71
C LYS A 256 -12.44 -8.82 -24.66
N LYS A 257 -11.78 -8.90 -25.82
CA LYS A 257 -10.34 -9.27 -25.90
C LYS A 257 -9.48 -8.35 -25.04
N SER A 258 -9.82 -7.06 -24.95
CA SER A 258 -9.10 -6.07 -24.13
C SER A 258 -9.02 -6.44 -22.64
N TYR A 259 -10.10 -7.00 -22.06
CA TYR A 259 -10.08 -7.44 -20.66
C TYR A 259 -9.18 -8.65 -20.42
N LEU A 260 -9.07 -9.55 -21.40
CA LEU A 260 -8.16 -10.70 -21.30
C LEU A 260 -6.70 -10.26 -21.39
N ILE A 261 -6.41 -9.27 -22.25
CA ILE A 261 -5.05 -8.69 -22.35
C ILE A 261 -4.68 -7.99 -21.03
N ALA A 262 -5.58 -7.15 -20.49
CA ALA A 262 -5.35 -6.49 -19.21
C ALA A 262 -5.17 -7.51 -18.07
N LEU A 263 -5.99 -8.55 -18.02
CA LEU A 263 -5.88 -9.61 -17.02
C LEU A 263 -4.55 -10.38 -17.13
N GLY A 264 -4.09 -10.67 -18.36
CA GLY A 264 -2.79 -11.29 -18.61
C GLY A 264 -1.62 -10.41 -18.17
N PHE A 265 -1.67 -9.13 -18.49
CA PHE A 265 -0.65 -8.15 -18.05
C PHE A 265 -0.58 -8.07 -16.53
N LEU A 266 -1.73 -7.93 -15.85
CA LEU A 266 -1.77 -7.85 -14.39
C LEU A 266 -1.35 -9.16 -13.73
N ALA A 267 -1.71 -10.31 -14.31
CA ALA A 267 -1.25 -11.61 -13.83
C ALA A 267 0.28 -11.73 -13.90
N LEU A 268 0.87 -11.31 -15.03
CA LEU A 268 2.32 -11.27 -15.19
C LEU A 268 2.98 -10.33 -14.18
N PHE A 269 2.41 -9.15 -13.96
CA PHE A 269 2.89 -8.20 -12.96
C PHE A 269 2.87 -8.80 -11.55
N ILE A 270 1.74 -9.43 -11.15
CA ILE A 270 1.59 -10.09 -9.83
C ILE A 270 2.60 -11.20 -9.64
N ALA A 271 2.94 -11.93 -10.72
CA ALA A 271 3.89 -13.03 -10.66
C ALA A 271 5.32 -12.60 -10.29
N ILE A 272 5.72 -11.39 -10.68
CA ILE A 272 7.10 -10.91 -10.51
C ILE A 272 7.26 -9.90 -9.37
N VAL A 273 6.19 -9.24 -8.95
CA VAL A 273 6.27 -8.19 -7.94
C VAL A 273 6.60 -8.76 -6.56
N LYS A 274 7.49 -8.09 -5.84
CA LYS A 274 7.96 -8.49 -4.50
C LYS A 274 8.40 -9.96 -4.42
N GLY A 275 9.15 -10.42 -5.43
CA GLY A 275 9.63 -11.82 -5.46
C GLY A 275 8.51 -12.87 -5.56
N GLY A 276 7.30 -12.47 -5.99
CA GLY A 276 6.18 -13.41 -6.22
C GLY A 276 5.37 -13.75 -4.98
N VAL A 277 5.46 -12.98 -3.87
CA VAL A 277 4.66 -13.26 -2.65
C VAL A 277 3.15 -13.23 -2.89
N TYR A 278 2.70 -12.53 -3.94
CA TYR A 278 1.29 -12.48 -4.35
C TYR A 278 0.93 -13.51 -5.42
N LEU A 279 1.84 -14.40 -5.81
CA LEU A 279 1.61 -15.46 -6.82
C LEU A 279 0.35 -16.29 -6.55
N PRO A 280 0.02 -16.70 -5.31
CA PRO A 280 -1.19 -17.47 -5.04
C PRO A 280 -2.49 -16.76 -5.43
N LEU A 281 -2.50 -15.42 -5.57
CA LEU A 281 -3.67 -14.71 -6.11
C LEU A 281 -4.00 -15.12 -7.55
N LEU A 282 -3.05 -15.68 -8.31
CA LEU A 282 -3.32 -16.22 -9.65
C LEU A 282 -4.29 -17.41 -9.64
N LEU A 283 -4.53 -18.05 -8.48
CA LEU A 283 -5.59 -19.06 -8.35
C LEU A 283 -6.99 -18.47 -8.65
N LEU A 284 -7.17 -17.14 -8.50
CA LEU A 284 -8.40 -16.46 -8.94
C LEU A 284 -8.63 -16.61 -10.45
N LEU A 285 -7.58 -16.75 -11.26
CA LEU A 285 -7.71 -17.06 -12.69
C LEU A 285 -8.31 -18.44 -12.91
N LEU A 286 -7.87 -19.45 -12.14
CA LEU A 286 -8.43 -20.81 -12.23
C LEU A 286 -9.93 -20.78 -11.91
N MET A 287 -10.34 -20.00 -10.90
CA MET A 287 -11.74 -19.76 -10.60
C MET A 287 -12.49 -19.19 -11.82
N CYS A 288 -11.93 -18.16 -12.46
CA CYS A 288 -12.56 -17.46 -13.59
C CYS A 288 -12.75 -18.37 -14.81
N PHE A 289 -11.85 -19.34 -15.05
CA PHE A 289 -11.89 -20.21 -16.21
C PHE A 289 -12.62 -21.52 -15.95
N SER A 290 -12.72 -21.98 -14.69
CA SER A 290 -13.39 -23.23 -14.33
C SER A 290 -14.92 -23.12 -14.32
N HIS A 291 -15.48 -21.95 -14.05
CA HIS A 291 -16.92 -21.76 -13.81
C HIS A 291 -17.74 -21.36 -15.05
N VAL A 292 -17.08 -20.97 -16.15
CA VAL A 292 -17.80 -20.47 -17.33
C VAL A 292 -18.03 -21.60 -18.37
N PRO A 293 -19.29 -22.01 -18.65
CA PRO A 293 -19.58 -22.88 -19.75
C PRO A 293 -19.31 -22.17 -21.08
N HIS A 294 -18.35 -22.67 -21.84
CA HIS A 294 -18.06 -22.18 -23.19
C HIS A 294 -18.57 -23.20 -24.20
N PRO A 295 -19.62 -22.91 -24.99
CA PRO A 295 -20.12 -23.83 -25.98
C PRO A 295 -19.10 -24.15 -27.10
N HIS A 296 -18.10 -23.26 -27.32
CA HIS A 296 -17.13 -23.41 -28.41
C HIS A 296 -15.68 -23.72 -27.96
N MET A 297 -15.44 -23.99 -26.69
CA MET A 297 -14.09 -24.33 -26.22
C MET A 297 -14.05 -25.79 -25.72
N HIS A 298 -13.16 -26.60 -26.30
CA HIS A 298 -12.90 -27.97 -25.82
C HIS A 298 -12.60 -27.94 -24.30
N LYS A 299 -13.15 -28.94 -23.57
CA LYS A 299 -12.97 -29.07 -22.11
C LYS A 299 -11.50 -28.95 -21.67
N LYS A 300 -10.56 -29.47 -22.46
CA LYS A 300 -9.12 -29.40 -22.21
C LYS A 300 -8.58 -27.97 -22.28
N MET A 301 -9.03 -27.12 -23.19
CA MET A 301 -8.54 -25.77 -23.41
C MET A 301 -8.93 -24.79 -22.29
N ARG A 302 -9.94 -25.12 -21.45
CA ARG A 302 -10.33 -24.33 -20.26
C ARG A 302 -9.27 -24.33 -19.19
N TRP A 303 -8.49 -25.38 -19.09
CA TRP A 303 -7.41 -25.54 -18.11
C TRP A 303 -6.03 -25.14 -18.68
N ILE A 304 -5.85 -25.28 -20.01
CA ILE A 304 -4.58 -24.97 -20.67
C ILE A 304 -4.23 -23.51 -20.54
N VAL A 305 -5.16 -22.57 -20.79
CA VAL A 305 -4.86 -21.12 -20.73
C VAL A 305 -4.44 -20.67 -19.33
N PRO A 306 -5.21 -20.93 -18.26
CA PRO A 306 -4.75 -20.57 -16.92
C PRO A 306 -3.51 -21.34 -16.48
N LEU A 307 -3.38 -22.60 -16.90
CA LEU A 307 -2.18 -23.40 -16.64
C LEU A 307 -0.95 -22.80 -17.35
N CYS A 308 -1.06 -22.40 -18.60
CA CYS A 308 0.02 -21.73 -19.33
C CYS A 308 0.41 -20.39 -18.67
N ILE A 309 -0.57 -19.62 -18.16
CA ILE A 309 -0.29 -18.39 -17.41
C ILE A 309 0.45 -18.71 -16.11
N CYS A 310 0.00 -19.71 -15.35
CA CYS A 310 0.67 -20.12 -14.12
C CYS A 310 2.07 -20.69 -14.39
N VAL A 311 2.22 -21.53 -15.40
CA VAL A 311 3.53 -22.08 -15.80
C VAL A 311 4.45 -20.97 -16.31
N GLY A 312 3.95 -20.04 -17.14
CA GLY A 312 4.69 -18.87 -17.58
C GLY A 312 5.13 -17.98 -16.42
N ALA A 313 4.27 -17.78 -15.43
CA ALA A 313 4.58 -17.04 -14.21
C ALA A 313 5.68 -17.76 -13.39
N VAL A 314 5.57 -19.08 -13.20
CA VAL A 314 6.57 -19.89 -12.50
C VAL A 314 7.91 -19.89 -13.23
N LEU A 315 7.91 -20.00 -14.56
CA LEU A 315 9.11 -19.93 -15.38
C LEU A 315 9.76 -18.55 -15.29
N LEU A 316 8.96 -17.48 -15.30
CA LEU A 316 9.49 -16.12 -15.15
C LEU A 316 10.12 -15.91 -13.77
N ILE A 317 9.48 -16.43 -12.71
CA ILE A 317 10.07 -16.43 -11.36
C ILE A 317 11.37 -17.24 -11.35
N ALA A 318 11.38 -18.43 -11.94
CA ALA A 318 12.60 -19.23 -12.02
C ALA A 318 13.74 -18.49 -12.74
N VAL A 319 13.46 -17.82 -13.86
CA VAL A 319 14.44 -16.99 -14.58
C VAL A 319 14.90 -15.81 -13.70
N THR A 320 13.99 -15.17 -12.98
CA THR A 320 14.33 -14.08 -12.06
C THR A 320 15.20 -14.60 -10.92
N LEU A 321 14.84 -15.74 -10.32
CA LEU A 321 15.64 -16.38 -9.27
C LEU A 321 17.03 -16.77 -9.78
N ILE A 322 17.14 -17.33 -10.99
CA ILE A 322 18.44 -17.67 -11.60
C ILE A 322 19.29 -16.42 -11.81
N LYS A 323 18.71 -15.34 -12.30
CA LYS A 323 19.42 -14.06 -12.50
C LYS A 323 19.96 -13.48 -11.18
N PHE A 324 19.24 -13.73 -10.08
CA PHE A 324 19.64 -13.31 -8.72
C PHE A 324 20.31 -14.43 -7.91
N MET A 325 20.66 -15.55 -8.56
CA MET A 325 21.31 -16.69 -7.92
C MET A 325 22.59 -16.32 -7.12
N PRO A 326 23.45 -15.38 -7.55
CA PRO A 326 24.59 -14.95 -6.73
C PRO A 326 24.19 -14.31 -5.40
N MET A 327 23.10 -13.55 -5.39
CA MET A 327 22.54 -12.95 -4.16
C MET A 327 21.86 -14.01 -3.28
N PHE A 328 21.15 -14.96 -3.91
CA PHE A 328 20.56 -16.11 -3.21
C PHE A 328 21.61 -17.08 -2.70
N SER A 329 22.71 -17.33 -3.42
CA SER A 329 23.80 -18.20 -2.92
C SER A 329 24.46 -17.63 -1.67
N ALA A 330 24.55 -16.31 -1.53
CA ALA A 330 24.97 -15.67 -0.29
C ALA A 330 23.98 -15.92 0.86
N MET A 331 22.65 -15.93 0.57
CA MET A 331 21.61 -16.28 1.57
C MET A 331 21.57 -17.79 1.91
N PHE A 332 22.07 -18.66 1.03
CA PHE A 332 22.20 -20.10 1.30
C PHE A 332 23.53 -20.47 1.98
N ALA A 333 24.56 -19.65 1.82
CA ALA A 333 25.90 -19.88 2.31
C ALA A 333 26.17 -19.31 3.71
N THR A 334 25.17 -18.76 4.38
CA THR A 334 25.29 -18.34 5.77
C THR A 334 25.56 -19.56 6.64
N ASP A 335 26.77 -19.62 7.18
CA ASP A 335 27.19 -20.64 8.15
C ASP A 335 26.26 -20.52 9.37
N ILE A 336 25.52 -21.60 9.65
CA ILE A 336 24.62 -21.70 10.83
C ILE A 336 25.44 -21.61 12.15
N SER A 337 26.75 -21.66 12.06
CA SER A 337 27.71 -21.47 13.16
C SER A 337 28.01 -19.99 13.49
N ALA A 338 27.51 -19.04 12.70
CA ALA A 338 27.61 -17.61 12.97
C ALA A 338 26.64 -17.20 14.11
N ASP A 339 26.97 -16.11 14.78
CA ASP A 339 26.18 -15.52 15.87
C ASP A 339 24.68 -15.42 15.51
N PRO A 340 23.77 -16.09 16.24
CA PRO A 340 22.33 -16.09 15.90
C PRO A 340 21.70 -14.69 15.88
N GLU A 341 22.22 -13.75 16.68
CA GLU A 341 21.69 -12.37 16.75
C GLU A 341 21.92 -11.59 15.44
N ASN A 342 22.93 -11.99 14.65
CA ASN A 342 23.30 -11.31 13.40
C ASN A 342 22.99 -12.14 12.15
N THR A 343 22.48 -13.37 12.31
CA THR A 343 22.25 -14.30 11.20
C THR A 343 20.75 -14.39 10.89
N ILE A 344 20.36 -14.02 9.65
CA ILE A 344 18.98 -14.16 9.16
C ILE A 344 18.69 -15.65 8.89
N TYR A 345 17.43 -16.08 9.12
CA TYR A 345 16.99 -17.44 8.83
C TYR A 345 17.28 -17.82 7.37
N PRO A 346 18.19 -18.79 7.10
CA PRO A 346 18.43 -19.24 5.74
C PRO A 346 17.27 -20.10 5.22
N ILE A 347 17.06 -20.09 3.91
CA ILE A 347 15.99 -20.91 3.29
C ILE A 347 16.17 -22.39 3.58
N SER A 348 17.41 -22.87 3.69
CA SER A 348 17.74 -24.25 4.06
C SER A 348 17.19 -24.64 5.42
N TYR A 349 17.14 -23.71 6.38
CA TYR A 349 16.61 -23.95 7.73
C TYR A 349 15.15 -24.42 7.70
N VAL A 350 14.36 -23.81 6.82
CA VAL A 350 12.92 -24.13 6.67
C VAL A 350 12.71 -25.60 6.30
N PHE A 351 13.55 -26.12 5.40
CA PHE A 351 13.46 -27.51 4.96
C PHE A 351 14.07 -28.50 5.97
N GLN A 352 15.09 -28.08 6.69
CA GLN A 352 15.75 -28.90 7.71
C GLN A 352 14.96 -28.93 9.01
N HIS A 353 14.24 -27.85 9.37
CA HIS A 353 13.51 -27.69 10.61
C HIS A 353 12.03 -27.32 10.38
N PRO A 354 11.22 -28.17 9.70
CA PRO A 354 9.85 -27.82 9.31
C PRO A 354 8.93 -27.56 10.51
N LEU A 355 9.09 -28.31 11.60
CA LEU A 355 8.26 -28.12 12.81
C LEU A 355 8.59 -26.78 13.50
N GLN A 356 9.87 -26.41 13.56
CA GLN A 356 10.26 -25.12 14.12
C GLN A 356 9.78 -23.96 13.25
N THR A 357 9.81 -24.11 11.93
CA THR A 357 9.23 -23.13 10.99
C THR A 357 7.73 -22.94 11.24
N ILE A 358 6.97 -24.02 11.40
CA ILE A 358 5.53 -23.94 11.73
C ILE A 358 5.33 -23.26 13.09
N TYR A 359 6.17 -23.56 14.08
CA TYR A 359 6.12 -22.90 15.38
C TYR A 359 6.35 -21.39 15.26
N ILE A 360 7.39 -20.95 14.53
CA ILE A 360 7.69 -19.52 14.30
C ILE A 360 6.52 -18.82 13.61
N LEU A 361 5.94 -19.43 12.56
CA LEU A 361 4.77 -18.89 11.85
C LEU A 361 3.57 -18.74 12.81
N TRP A 362 3.31 -19.77 13.62
CA TRP A 362 2.21 -19.77 14.59
C TRP A 362 2.43 -18.72 15.69
N ASN A 363 3.64 -18.66 16.23
CA ASN A 363 4.01 -17.70 17.26
C ASN A 363 3.92 -16.25 16.76
N THR A 364 4.27 -16.02 15.51
CA THR A 364 4.06 -14.73 14.84
C THR A 364 2.59 -14.33 14.82
N ILE A 365 1.69 -15.26 14.50
CA ILE A 365 0.24 -14.97 14.51
C ILE A 365 -0.20 -14.58 15.93
N ILE A 366 0.29 -15.26 16.95
CA ILE A 366 -0.07 -14.96 18.35
C ILE A 366 0.48 -13.59 18.77
N GLN A 367 1.77 -13.32 18.53
CA GLN A 367 2.43 -12.12 19.03
C GLN A 367 2.14 -10.88 18.19
N CYS A 368 2.04 -11.03 16.87
CA CYS A 368 1.93 -9.90 15.94
C CYS A 368 0.49 -9.63 15.43
N SER A 369 -0.52 -10.40 15.86
CA SER A 369 -1.90 -10.23 15.37
C SER A 369 -2.45 -8.82 15.58
N ASP A 370 -2.19 -8.21 16.73
CA ASP A 370 -2.59 -6.83 17.01
C ASP A 370 -1.97 -5.85 15.98
N THR A 371 -0.65 -5.93 15.80
CA THR A 371 0.08 -5.06 14.85
C THR A 371 -0.37 -5.28 13.41
N ILE A 372 -0.61 -6.53 13.01
CA ILE A 372 -1.09 -6.88 11.66
C ILE A 372 -2.49 -6.32 11.43
N LEU A 373 -3.43 -6.55 12.35
CA LEU A 373 -4.82 -6.09 12.21
C LEU A 373 -4.92 -4.57 12.28
N ARG A 374 -4.23 -3.93 13.23
CA ARG A 374 -4.14 -2.47 13.27
C ARG A 374 -3.57 -1.92 11.96
N GLY A 375 -2.43 -2.44 11.51
CA GLY A 375 -1.78 -1.98 10.29
C GLY A 375 -2.65 -2.17 9.04
N LEU A 376 -3.44 -3.24 8.95
CA LEU A 376 -4.37 -3.48 7.85
C LEU A 376 -5.54 -2.48 7.81
N LEU A 377 -6.04 -2.06 8.98
CA LEU A 377 -7.18 -1.15 9.09
C LEU A 377 -6.78 0.34 9.18
N GLY A 378 -5.48 0.65 9.18
CA GLY A 378 -5.00 2.02 9.29
C GLY A 378 -4.74 2.50 10.72
N GLY A 379 -4.53 1.56 11.64
CA GLY A 379 -4.24 1.86 13.03
C GLY A 379 -2.75 2.08 13.36
N LYS A 380 -1.88 1.88 12.37
CA LYS A 380 -0.43 2.12 12.44
C LYS A 380 -0.05 2.96 11.23
N LEU A 381 0.15 4.25 11.44
CA LEU A 381 0.48 5.21 10.38
C LEU A 381 1.92 5.73 10.57
N SER A 382 2.41 6.49 9.59
CA SER A 382 3.79 6.98 9.49
C SER A 382 4.77 5.80 9.56
N TRP A 383 5.90 5.92 10.25
CA TRP A 383 6.83 4.81 10.55
C TRP A 383 6.31 3.86 11.64
N LEU A 384 4.98 3.66 11.75
CA LEU A 384 4.28 2.86 12.76
C LEU A 384 4.19 3.52 14.14
N ASP A 385 4.56 4.78 14.24
CA ASP A 385 4.59 5.60 15.45
C ASP A 385 3.25 6.28 15.75
N ILE A 386 2.45 6.59 14.71
CA ILE A 386 1.09 7.10 14.92
C ILE A 386 0.14 5.92 15.18
N ASN A 387 -0.35 5.82 16.42
CA ASN A 387 -1.24 4.74 16.84
C ASN A 387 -2.69 5.20 16.94
N ILE A 388 -3.55 4.72 16.04
CA ILE A 388 -4.99 5.02 16.06
C ILE A 388 -5.71 4.08 17.02
N ASN A 389 -6.69 4.61 17.75
CA ASN A 389 -7.45 3.85 18.76
C ASN A 389 -8.27 2.71 18.14
N TRP A 390 -8.31 1.57 18.83
CA TRP A 390 -9.10 0.40 18.43
C TRP A 390 -10.58 0.71 18.24
N SER A 391 -11.15 1.64 18.98
CA SER A 391 -12.56 2.05 18.82
C SER A 391 -12.87 2.50 17.39
N LEU A 392 -12.00 3.28 16.75
CA LEU A 392 -12.18 3.71 15.36
C LEU A 392 -11.95 2.56 14.38
N LEU A 393 -10.96 1.70 14.65
CA LEU A 393 -10.62 0.56 13.79
C LEU A 393 -11.73 -0.50 13.76
N ILE A 394 -12.38 -0.76 14.90
CA ILE A 394 -13.55 -1.65 14.97
C ILE A 394 -14.69 -1.10 14.12
N VAL A 395 -14.92 0.22 14.13
CA VAL A 395 -15.93 0.82 13.26
C VAL A 395 -15.59 0.64 11.80
N PHE A 396 -14.32 0.81 11.37
CA PHE A 396 -13.91 0.48 9.99
C PHE A 396 -14.18 -0.96 9.64
N LEU A 397 -13.84 -1.90 10.52
CA LEU A 397 -14.11 -3.32 10.29
C LEU A 397 -15.60 -3.59 10.10
N ILE A 398 -16.46 -3.03 10.96
CA ILE A 398 -17.92 -3.13 10.84
C ILE A 398 -18.41 -2.53 9.52
N ILE A 399 -17.91 -1.35 9.14
CA ILE A 399 -18.25 -0.69 7.89
C ILE A 399 -17.89 -1.59 6.69
N LEU A 400 -16.71 -2.19 6.65
CA LEU A 400 -16.30 -3.10 5.57
C LEU A 400 -17.21 -4.32 5.48
N LEU A 401 -17.56 -4.93 6.64
CA LEU A 401 -18.48 -6.08 6.71
C LEU A 401 -19.91 -5.72 6.30
N LEU A 402 -20.35 -4.49 6.51
CA LEU A 402 -21.67 -4.03 6.05
C LEU A 402 -21.65 -3.68 4.57
N LEU A 403 -20.61 -2.96 4.08
CA LEU A 403 -20.53 -2.51 2.70
C LEU A 403 -20.33 -3.66 1.70
N VAL A 404 -19.75 -4.80 2.11
CA VAL A 404 -19.70 -6.00 1.26
C VAL A 404 -21.09 -6.61 1.02
N ASN A 405 -22.07 -6.29 1.87
CA ASN A 405 -23.43 -6.84 1.84
C ASN A 405 -24.50 -5.82 1.36
N VAL A 406 -24.10 -4.83 0.56
CA VAL A 406 -25.03 -3.86 -0.04
C VAL A 406 -25.87 -4.54 -1.11
N LYS A 407 -27.20 -4.42 -1.01
CA LYS A 407 -28.16 -5.04 -1.94
C LYS A 407 -27.89 -4.63 -3.39
N GLY A 408 -27.76 -5.61 -4.27
CA GLY A 408 -27.42 -5.40 -5.69
C GLY A 408 -25.91 -5.28 -5.96
N ASP A 409 -25.08 -5.23 -4.91
CA ASP A 409 -23.61 -5.18 -5.00
C ASP A 409 -22.94 -6.33 -4.23
N THR A 410 -23.72 -7.18 -3.56
CA THR A 410 -23.20 -8.30 -2.75
C THR A 410 -22.59 -9.38 -3.65
N PRO A 411 -21.33 -9.80 -3.41
CA PRO A 411 -20.71 -10.91 -4.13
C PRO A 411 -21.45 -12.23 -3.89
N VAL A 412 -21.85 -12.90 -4.96
CA VAL A 412 -22.45 -14.24 -4.90
C VAL A 412 -21.46 -15.26 -5.42
N PHE A 413 -20.89 -16.05 -4.51
CA PHE A 413 -19.90 -17.07 -4.82
C PHE A 413 -20.43 -18.47 -4.59
N THR A 414 -20.07 -19.41 -5.49
CA THR A 414 -20.22 -20.84 -5.23
C THR A 414 -19.24 -21.29 -4.14
N ARG A 415 -19.50 -22.45 -3.53
CA ARG A 415 -18.55 -23.04 -2.56
C ARG A 415 -17.13 -23.18 -3.14
N LYS A 416 -17.03 -23.64 -4.40
CA LYS A 416 -15.74 -23.75 -5.12
C LYS A 416 -15.04 -22.40 -5.26
N SER A 417 -15.78 -21.35 -5.65
CA SER A 417 -15.20 -19.99 -5.76
C SER A 417 -14.67 -19.48 -4.42
N ARG A 418 -15.43 -19.67 -3.33
CA ARG A 418 -14.98 -19.30 -1.97
C ARG A 418 -13.70 -20.05 -1.58
N THR A 419 -13.62 -21.33 -1.91
CA THR A 419 -12.42 -22.15 -1.66
C THR A 419 -11.20 -21.61 -2.42
N PHE A 420 -11.34 -21.27 -3.72
CA PHE A 420 -10.24 -20.67 -4.49
C PHE A 420 -9.79 -19.32 -3.92
N ILE A 421 -10.73 -18.45 -3.52
CA ILE A 421 -10.41 -17.16 -2.91
C ILE A 421 -9.69 -17.37 -1.58
N ALA A 422 -10.19 -18.28 -0.73
CA ALA A 422 -9.59 -18.57 0.57
C ALA A 422 -8.16 -19.09 0.43
N PHE A 423 -7.93 -20.07 -0.46
CA PHE A 423 -6.59 -20.61 -0.73
C PHE A 423 -5.65 -19.55 -1.36
N SER A 424 -6.17 -18.67 -2.21
CA SER A 424 -5.39 -17.56 -2.76
C SER A 424 -4.89 -16.62 -1.67
N CYS A 425 -5.78 -16.22 -0.76
CA CYS A 425 -5.44 -15.33 0.34
C CYS A 425 -4.50 -16.01 1.35
N LEU A 426 -4.80 -17.25 1.74
CA LEU A 426 -3.98 -18.01 2.69
C LEU A 426 -2.58 -18.26 2.13
N GLY A 427 -2.48 -18.70 0.87
CA GLY A 427 -1.19 -18.92 0.21
C GLY A 427 -0.34 -17.66 0.14
N SER A 428 -0.94 -16.51 -0.23
CA SER A 428 -0.21 -15.24 -0.24
C SER A 428 0.19 -14.79 1.16
N LEU A 429 -0.68 -14.97 2.17
CA LEU A 429 -0.35 -14.68 3.56
C LEU A 429 0.87 -15.49 4.01
N LEU A 430 0.87 -16.79 3.76
CA LEU A 430 1.99 -17.66 4.13
C LEU A 430 3.28 -17.29 3.38
N LEU A 431 3.20 -16.94 2.10
CA LEU A 431 4.38 -16.51 1.33
C LEU A 431 4.92 -15.15 1.81
N ILE A 432 4.07 -14.21 2.21
CA ILE A 432 4.51 -12.95 2.82
C ILE A 432 5.25 -13.24 4.13
N MET A 433 4.65 -14.04 5.02
CA MET A 433 5.29 -14.43 6.28
C MET A 433 6.62 -15.14 6.06
N PHE A 434 6.64 -16.10 5.14
CA PHE A 434 7.85 -16.82 4.77
C PHE A 434 8.94 -15.88 4.21
N SER A 435 8.58 -14.98 3.32
CA SER A 435 9.50 -14.00 2.75
C SER A 435 10.13 -13.09 3.83
N MET A 436 9.35 -12.67 4.82
CA MET A 436 9.85 -11.87 5.94
C MET A 436 10.75 -12.69 6.88
N MET A 437 10.43 -13.98 7.08
CA MET A 437 11.26 -14.89 7.88
C MET A 437 12.67 -15.00 7.27
N VAL A 438 12.78 -15.33 5.98
CA VAL A 438 14.07 -15.59 5.33
C VAL A 438 14.76 -14.33 4.81
N GLY A 439 14.10 -13.19 4.78
CA GLY A 439 14.64 -11.92 4.28
C GLY A 439 14.98 -10.88 5.35
N TYR A 440 14.48 -11.06 6.58
CA TYR A 440 14.58 -10.00 7.59
C TYR A 440 14.75 -10.51 9.02
N THR A 441 14.24 -11.71 9.35
CA THR A 441 14.19 -12.19 10.73
C THR A 441 15.47 -12.89 11.13
N THR A 442 16.06 -12.50 12.26
CA THR A 442 17.27 -13.10 12.82
C THR A 442 16.96 -14.40 13.54
N MET A 443 17.94 -15.32 13.63
CA MET A 443 17.74 -16.69 14.16
C MET A 443 17.53 -16.75 15.69
N ASP A 444 17.83 -15.68 16.41
CA ASP A 444 17.54 -15.53 17.84
C ASP A 444 16.05 -15.28 18.13
N CYS A 445 15.27 -14.89 17.11
CA CYS A 445 13.86 -14.55 17.25
C CYS A 445 12.96 -15.77 17.07
N ASP A 446 11.99 -15.91 17.98
CA ASP A 446 10.98 -16.97 17.97
C ASP A 446 9.72 -16.61 17.16
N HIS A 447 9.67 -15.42 16.57
CA HIS A 447 8.61 -14.91 15.71
C HIS A 447 9.18 -14.04 14.59
N ILE A 448 8.40 -13.80 13.53
CA ILE A 448 8.84 -13.05 12.36
C ILE A 448 8.89 -11.56 12.68
N GLN A 449 10.07 -10.98 12.53
CA GLN A 449 10.30 -9.54 12.70
C GLN A 449 9.83 -8.73 11.48
N GLY A 450 9.51 -7.45 11.70
CA GLY A 450 9.23 -6.48 10.66
C GLY A 450 7.94 -6.73 9.87
N ILE A 451 7.09 -7.68 10.27
CA ILE A 451 5.81 -7.94 9.62
C ILE A 451 4.84 -6.80 9.88
N GLN A 452 4.23 -6.26 8.80
CA GLN A 452 3.35 -5.10 8.86
C GLN A 452 2.02 -5.38 8.18
N GLY A 453 0.92 -4.82 8.73
CA GLY A 453 -0.43 -5.01 8.19
C GLY A 453 -0.60 -4.53 6.75
N ARG A 454 0.16 -3.50 6.32
CA ARG A 454 0.15 -2.99 4.94
C ARG A 454 0.52 -4.05 3.88
N TYR A 455 1.30 -5.07 4.23
CA TYR A 455 1.66 -6.14 3.30
C TYR A 455 0.48 -7.01 2.89
N PHE A 456 -0.58 -7.05 3.71
CA PHE A 456 -1.80 -7.82 3.46
C PHE A 456 -2.90 -7.00 2.77
N LEU A 457 -2.71 -5.69 2.62
CA LEU A 457 -3.68 -4.80 1.98
C LEU A 457 -4.04 -5.22 0.54
N PRO A 458 -3.10 -5.68 -0.31
CA PRO A 458 -3.43 -6.19 -1.64
C PRO A 458 -4.41 -7.36 -1.63
N LEU A 459 -4.43 -8.17 -0.56
CA LEU A 459 -5.34 -9.32 -0.41
C LEU A 459 -6.76 -8.89 0.02
N ALA A 460 -6.90 -7.69 0.59
CA ALA A 460 -8.13 -7.25 1.24
C ALA A 460 -9.39 -7.34 0.33
N PRO A 461 -9.38 -6.95 -0.96
CA PRO A 461 -10.56 -7.09 -1.82
C PRO A 461 -11.06 -8.54 -1.93
N ALA A 462 -10.14 -9.48 -2.13
CA ALA A 462 -10.47 -10.90 -2.21
C ALA A 462 -10.90 -11.45 -0.84
N LEU A 463 -10.14 -11.15 0.22
CA LEU A 463 -10.40 -11.61 1.58
C LEU A 463 -11.76 -11.13 2.10
N PHE A 464 -12.01 -9.81 2.07
CA PHE A 464 -13.27 -9.25 2.58
C PHE A 464 -14.48 -9.68 1.75
N SER A 465 -14.31 -10.01 0.46
CA SER A 465 -15.40 -10.55 -0.36
C SER A 465 -15.94 -11.91 0.16
N LEU A 466 -15.14 -12.67 0.91
CA LEU A 466 -15.56 -13.92 1.54
C LEU A 466 -16.63 -13.72 2.64
N PHE A 467 -16.70 -12.53 3.24
CA PHE A 467 -17.70 -12.18 4.25
C PHE A 467 -19.06 -11.79 3.68
N SER A 468 -19.22 -11.90 2.35
CA SER A 468 -20.54 -11.76 1.71
C SER A 468 -21.50 -12.86 2.19
N THR A 469 -22.70 -12.46 2.63
CA THR A 469 -23.71 -13.36 3.17
C THR A 469 -25.11 -12.93 2.75
N SER A 470 -26.04 -13.88 2.70
CA SER A 470 -27.48 -13.60 2.50
C SER A 470 -28.19 -13.20 3.81
N MET A 471 -27.55 -13.40 4.96
CA MET A 471 -28.15 -13.08 6.28
C MET A 471 -28.19 -11.58 6.54
N VAL A 472 -27.26 -10.81 5.98
CA VAL A 472 -27.18 -9.37 6.11
C VAL A 472 -27.45 -8.75 4.75
N SER A 473 -28.39 -7.81 4.69
CA SER A 473 -28.72 -7.06 3.47
C SER A 473 -28.85 -5.58 3.79
N VAL A 474 -27.97 -4.79 3.22
CA VAL A 474 -27.94 -3.33 3.40
C VAL A 474 -28.58 -2.69 2.18
N ASP A 475 -29.69 -1.99 2.38
CA ASP A 475 -30.34 -1.21 1.32
C ASP A 475 -29.53 0.03 0.96
N HIS A 476 -29.87 0.69 -0.15
CA HIS A 476 -29.16 1.85 -0.65
C HIS A 476 -29.13 3.00 0.36
N ASN A 477 -30.25 3.31 1.02
CA ASN A 477 -30.32 4.40 2.00
C ASN A 477 -29.43 4.13 3.22
N ARG A 478 -29.39 2.88 3.69
CA ARG A 478 -28.47 2.49 4.78
C ARG A 478 -27.03 2.52 4.34
N SER A 479 -26.75 2.12 3.11
CA SER A 479 -25.38 2.20 2.58
C SER A 479 -24.87 3.64 2.51
N CYS A 480 -25.72 4.61 2.15
CA CYS A 480 -25.36 6.02 2.21
C CYS A 480 -25.02 6.49 3.63
N LYS A 481 -25.80 6.08 4.63
CA LYS A 481 -25.49 6.40 6.04
C LYS A 481 -24.18 5.76 6.51
N ILE A 482 -23.91 4.51 6.11
CA ILE A 482 -22.65 3.82 6.43
C ILE A 482 -21.46 4.55 5.79
N TRP A 483 -21.59 5.00 4.55
CA TRP A 483 -20.59 5.79 3.87
C TRP A 483 -20.31 7.11 4.57
N GLU A 484 -21.37 7.83 5.00
CA GLU A 484 -21.19 9.08 5.76
C GLU A 484 -20.52 8.83 7.11
N THR A 485 -20.91 7.75 7.81
CA THR A 485 -20.21 7.33 9.02
C THR A 485 -18.72 7.09 8.75
N MET A 486 -18.37 6.46 7.62
CA MET A 486 -16.97 6.27 7.24
C MET A 486 -16.23 7.61 7.08
N MET A 487 -16.84 8.61 6.44
CA MET A 487 -16.21 9.94 6.27
C MET A 487 -15.98 10.65 7.60
N VAL A 488 -16.92 10.51 8.54
CA VAL A 488 -16.75 11.05 9.89
C VAL A 488 -15.60 10.33 10.62
N ILE A 489 -15.54 8.99 10.54
CA ILE A 489 -14.47 8.22 11.18
C ILE A 489 -13.09 8.54 10.56
N GLU A 490 -13.01 8.68 9.22
CA GLU A 490 -11.77 9.14 8.55
C GLU A 490 -11.32 10.51 9.07
N SER A 491 -12.26 11.45 9.22
CA SER A 491 -11.96 12.77 9.78
C SER A 491 -11.47 12.69 11.23
N LEU A 492 -12.05 11.81 12.05
CA LEU A 492 -11.60 11.58 13.42
C LEU A 492 -10.22 10.93 13.47
N VAL A 493 -9.90 10.02 12.54
CA VAL A 493 -8.55 9.45 12.42
C VAL A 493 -7.53 10.53 12.08
N VAL A 494 -7.84 11.44 11.15
CA VAL A 494 -6.96 12.57 10.82
C VAL A 494 -6.76 13.48 12.04
N VAL A 495 -7.81 13.82 12.78
CA VAL A 495 -7.72 14.63 14.01
C VAL A 495 -6.86 13.90 15.06
N GLN A 496 -7.09 12.61 15.28
CA GLN A 496 -6.27 11.84 16.22
C GLN A 496 -4.81 11.78 15.77
N ALA A 497 -4.54 11.55 14.48
CA ALA A 497 -3.19 11.49 13.97
C ALA A 497 -2.44 12.81 14.15
N ILE A 498 -3.07 13.96 13.83
CA ILE A 498 -2.40 15.26 14.00
C ILE A 498 -2.14 15.58 15.47
N THR A 499 -3.04 15.20 16.40
CA THR A 499 -2.80 15.37 17.84
C THR A 499 -1.66 14.49 18.38
N MET A 500 -1.22 13.49 17.63
CA MET A 500 -0.05 12.66 17.97
C MET A 500 1.25 13.17 17.33
N ILE A 501 1.14 13.99 16.30
CA ILE A 501 2.29 14.57 15.58
C ILE A 501 2.72 15.90 16.23
N ILE A 502 1.74 16.69 16.69
CA ILE A 502 1.99 17.96 17.41
C ILE A 502 2.37 17.68 18.86
#